data_77264615251e46260116f5c81f178f8c
#
_entry.id   77264615251e46260116f5c81f178f8c
#
_cell.length_a   1.000
_cell.length_b   1.000
_cell.length_c   1.000
_cell.angle_alpha   90.00
_cell.angle_beta   90.00
_cell.angle_gamma   90.00
#
_symmetry.space_group_name_H-M   'P 1'
#
loop_
_entity.id
_entity.type
_entity.pdbx_description
1 polymer ?
#
loop_
_entity_poly.entity_id
_entity_poly.type
_entity_poly.pdbx_seq_one_letter_code
_entity_poly.pdbx_strand_id
1 'polypeptide(L)'
;LEHRAIWLYLLCDEAGKQGLDWWDFGSKAIRRCGIFQGKNLVRKGKTKSLKGLKKTLFTKPAQWVFEMKVLESTDDKLSLDFHYCPLVKGWQKAGCTDEEIAKLCDIAMCGDHGIGACYDSVLELPKCIAKGDDVCALRYKKK
;
A
#
# COMPACT_ATOMS: atom_id res chain seq x y z
N LEU A 1 6.55 -10.83 -1.30
CA LEU A 1 5.33 -10.01 -1.21
C LEU A 1 4.06 -10.86 -1.17
N GLU A 2 3.96 -11.91 -1.98
CA GLU A 2 2.81 -12.83 -1.92
C GLU A 2 2.70 -13.48 -0.53
N HIS A 3 3.82 -13.89 0.04
CA HIS A 3 3.86 -14.49 1.37
C HIS A 3 3.36 -13.51 2.44
N ARG A 4 3.79 -12.25 2.36
CA ARG A 4 3.32 -11.20 3.27
C ARG A 4 1.81 -10.95 3.14
N ALA A 5 1.29 -11.00 1.93
CA ALA A 5 -0.14 -10.89 1.67
C ALA A 5 -0.92 -12.04 2.32
N ILE A 6 -0.40 -13.26 2.21
CA ILE A 6 -1.03 -14.44 2.81
C ILE A 6 -1.03 -14.33 4.34
N TRP A 7 0.03 -13.84 4.96
CA TRP A 7 0.07 -13.57 6.40
C TRP A 7 -1.08 -12.67 6.83
N LEU A 8 -1.28 -11.56 6.14
CA LEU A 8 -2.35 -10.62 6.48
C LEU A 8 -3.72 -11.29 6.37
N TYR A 9 -3.96 -12.03 5.28
CA TYR A 9 -5.21 -12.74 5.10
C TYR A 9 -5.46 -13.74 6.24
N LEU A 10 -4.49 -14.59 6.54
CA LEU A 10 -4.67 -15.63 7.57
C LEU A 10 -4.86 -15.04 8.97
N LEU A 11 -4.18 -13.94 9.29
CA LEU A 11 -4.41 -13.23 10.56
C LEU A 11 -5.83 -12.67 10.64
N CYS A 12 -6.32 -12.07 9.55
CA CYS A 12 -7.68 -11.56 9.48
C CYS A 12 -8.70 -12.70 9.57
N ASP A 13 -8.44 -13.81 8.87
CA ASP A 13 -9.31 -14.99 8.89
C ASP A 13 -9.45 -15.55 10.31
N GLU A 14 -8.33 -15.74 11.02
CA GLU A 14 -8.35 -16.22 12.41
C GLU A 14 -9.04 -15.22 13.34
N ALA A 15 -8.83 -13.93 13.15
CA ALA A 15 -9.50 -12.89 13.91
C ALA A 15 -11.03 -12.95 13.68
N GLY A 16 -11.44 -13.14 12.43
CA GLY A 16 -12.86 -13.30 12.07
C GLY A 16 -13.51 -14.51 12.72
N LYS A 17 -12.79 -15.62 12.85
CA LYS A 17 -13.24 -16.82 13.57
C LYS A 17 -13.50 -16.55 15.05
N GLN A 18 -12.84 -15.53 15.61
CA GLN A 18 -13.04 -15.09 17.00
C GLN A 18 -14.08 -13.97 17.12
N GLY A 19 -14.80 -13.66 16.04
CA GLY A 19 -15.83 -12.64 16.03
C GLY A 19 -15.32 -11.21 15.82
N LEU A 20 -14.06 -11.02 15.45
CA LEU A 20 -13.50 -9.69 15.22
C LEU A 20 -13.68 -9.28 13.75
N ASP A 21 -13.97 -8.01 13.53
CA ASP A 21 -14.05 -7.44 12.18
C ASP A 21 -12.63 -7.23 11.62
N TRP A 22 -12.42 -7.59 10.35
CA TRP A 22 -11.10 -7.49 9.71
C TRP A 22 -10.55 -6.06 9.70
N TRP A 23 -11.40 -5.10 9.39
CA TRP A 23 -10.99 -3.69 9.37
C TRP A 23 -10.58 -3.21 10.77
N ASP A 24 -11.39 -3.47 11.76
CA ASP A 24 -11.10 -3.07 13.15
C ASP A 24 -9.84 -3.74 13.67
N PHE A 25 -9.65 -5.00 13.30
CA PHE A 25 -8.47 -5.78 13.70
C PHE A 25 -7.18 -5.28 13.02
N GLY A 26 -7.22 -5.02 11.71
CA GLY A 26 -6.03 -4.84 10.89
C GLY A 26 -5.65 -3.40 10.57
N SER A 27 -6.62 -2.50 10.43
CA SER A 27 -6.38 -1.16 9.88
C SER A 27 -5.38 -0.33 10.71
N LYS A 28 -5.56 -0.27 12.00
CA LYS A 28 -4.66 0.49 12.91
C LYS A 28 -3.26 -0.11 12.95
N ALA A 29 -3.17 -1.44 12.98
CA ALA A 29 -1.88 -2.13 13.02
C ALA A 29 -1.07 -1.85 11.75
N ILE A 30 -1.70 -1.96 10.59
CA ILE A 30 -1.04 -1.72 9.30
C ILE A 30 -0.66 -0.24 9.16
N ARG A 31 -1.52 0.69 9.61
CA ARG A 31 -1.15 2.10 9.62
C ARG A 31 0.08 2.37 10.48
N ARG A 32 0.15 1.78 11.68
CA ARG A 32 1.33 1.91 12.55
C ARG A 32 2.57 1.35 11.88
N CYS A 33 2.45 0.23 11.18
CA CYS A 33 3.54 -0.33 10.39
C CYS A 33 4.02 0.66 9.32
N GLY A 34 3.09 1.28 8.60
CA GLY A 34 3.39 2.31 7.60
C GLY A 34 4.08 3.53 8.18
N ILE A 35 3.64 3.99 9.35
CA ILE A 35 4.30 5.11 10.05
C ILE A 35 5.73 4.74 10.46
N PHE A 36 5.93 3.53 10.97
CA PHE A 36 7.27 3.03 11.33
C PHE A 36 8.18 3.02 10.08
N GLN A 37 7.70 2.46 8.99
CA GLN A 37 8.42 2.42 7.72
C GLN A 37 8.69 3.83 7.17
N GLY A 38 7.68 4.70 7.19
CA GLY A 38 7.79 6.07 6.69
C GLY A 38 8.84 6.89 7.43
N LYS A 39 8.90 6.77 8.76
CA LYS A 39 9.93 7.41 9.57
C LYS A 39 11.33 6.95 9.19
N ASN A 40 11.50 5.66 8.94
CA ASN A 40 12.78 5.11 8.49
C ASN A 40 13.17 5.61 7.09
N LEU A 41 12.20 5.73 6.19
CA LEU A 41 12.44 6.26 4.84
C LEU A 41 12.83 7.73 4.87
N VAL A 42 12.17 8.55 5.67
CA VAL A 42 12.51 9.96 5.86
C VAL A 42 13.94 10.09 6.39
N ARG A 43 14.30 9.29 7.39
CA ARG A 43 15.64 9.30 7.97
C ARG A 43 16.70 8.89 6.94
N LYS A 44 16.44 7.85 6.18
CA LYS A 44 17.35 7.35 5.14
C LYS A 44 17.54 8.36 4.01
N GLY A 45 16.45 8.97 3.54
CA GLY A 45 16.48 9.95 2.45
C GLY A 45 16.84 11.36 2.88
N LYS A 46 16.80 11.63 4.21
CA LYS A 46 17.08 12.95 4.80
C LYS A 46 16.18 14.06 4.25
N THR A 47 14.96 13.74 3.88
CA THR A 47 13.99 14.69 3.33
C THR A 47 12.56 14.17 3.50
N LYS A 48 11.61 15.11 3.55
CA LYS A 48 10.18 14.83 3.50
C LYS A 48 9.56 15.17 2.15
N SER A 49 10.40 15.48 1.13
CA SER A 49 9.87 15.73 -0.21
C SER A 49 9.33 14.45 -0.84
N LEU A 50 8.33 14.57 -1.70
CA LEU A 50 7.79 13.42 -2.42
C LEU A 50 8.75 12.85 -3.46
N LYS A 51 9.69 13.66 -3.98
CA LYS A 51 10.82 13.14 -4.75
C LYS A 51 11.68 12.21 -3.90
N GLY A 52 11.92 12.56 -2.64
CA GLY A 52 12.63 11.69 -1.70
C GLY A 52 11.91 10.38 -1.45
N LEU A 53 10.58 10.42 -1.30
CA LEU A 53 9.76 9.21 -1.16
C LEU A 53 9.92 8.31 -2.39
N LYS A 54 9.80 8.88 -3.58
CA LYS A 54 9.98 8.12 -4.83
C LYS A 54 11.36 7.46 -4.88
N LYS A 55 12.40 8.19 -4.52
CA LYS A 55 13.78 7.69 -4.56
C LYS A 55 14.04 6.57 -3.57
N THR A 56 13.46 6.62 -2.37
CA THR A 56 13.74 5.66 -1.30
C THR A 56 12.80 4.44 -1.31
N LEU A 57 11.53 4.62 -1.67
CA LEU A 57 10.54 3.53 -1.66
C LEU A 57 10.27 2.97 -3.05
N PHE A 58 10.07 3.83 -4.04
CA PHE A 58 9.70 3.42 -5.40
C PHE A 58 10.94 3.31 -6.29
N THR A 59 11.86 2.44 -5.88
CA THR A 59 13.11 2.15 -6.55
C THR A 59 12.89 1.36 -7.85
N LYS A 60 13.91 1.22 -8.69
CA LYS A 60 13.82 0.43 -9.93
C LYS A 60 13.35 -1.01 -9.69
N PRO A 61 13.90 -1.77 -8.73
CA PRO A 61 13.37 -3.11 -8.43
C PRO A 61 11.90 -3.10 -8.05
N ALA A 62 11.45 -2.15 -7.23
CA ALA A 62 10.04 -2.01 -6.85
C ALA A 62 9.18 -1.69 -8.08
N GLN A 63 9.65 -0.81 -8.96
CA GLN A 63 8.94 -0.49 -10.21
C GLN A 63 8.73 -1.72 -11.08
N TRP A 64 9.71 -2.61 -11.16
CA TRP A 64 9.58 -3.86 -11.92
C TRP A 64 8.59 -4.84 -11.29
N VAL A 65 8.65 -5.00 -9.96
CA VAL A 65 7.77 -5.94 -9.23
C VAL A 65 6.29 -5.58 -9.38
N PHE A 66 5.97 -4.30 -9.35
CA PHE A 66 4.59 -3.81 -9.46
C PHE A 66 4.22 -3.34 -10.86
N GLU A 67 5.10 -3.52 -11.85
CA GLU A 67 4.92 -2.98 -13.20
C GLU A 67 4.48 -1.52 -13.15
N MET A 68 5.30 -0.74 -12.47
CA MET A 68 5.02 0.65 -12.08
C MET A 68 5.37 1.62 -13.19
N LYS A 69 4.48 2.59 -13.42
CA LYS A 69 4.77 3.73 -14.29
C LYS A 69 4.72 5.01 -13.46
N VAL A 70 5.80 5.77 -13.49
CA VAL A 70 5.86 7.08 -12.82
C VAL A 70 5.29 8.12 -13.79
N LEU A 71 4.17 8.74 -13.42
CA LEU A 71 3.49 9.75 -14.24
C LEU A 71 3.97 11.16 -13.91
N GLU A 72 4.16 11.46 -12.63
CA GLU A 72 4.61 12.76 -12.15
C GLU A 72 5.45 12.57 -10.90
N SER A 73 6.58 13.25 -10.81
CA SER A 73 7.44 13.22 -9.63
C SER A 73 8.02 14.60 -9.39
N THR A 74 7.43 15.31 -8.43
CA THR A 74 7.91 16.61 -7.95
C THR A 74 8.05 16.56 -6.44
N ASP A 75 8.57 17.63 -5.84
CA ASP A 75 8.66 17.69 -4.38
C ASP A 75 7.27 17.65 -3.71
N ASP A 76 6.23 18.13 -4.40
CA ASP A 76 4.88 18.29 -3.86
C ASP A 76 3.87 17.27 -4.36
N LYS A 77 4.15 16.56 -5.44
CA LYS A 77 3.25 15.57 -6.04
C LYS A 77 4.02 14.34 -6.52
N LEU A 78 3.44 13.18 -6.27
CA LEU A 78 3.96 11.91 -6.79
C LEU A 78 2.80 11.08 -7.30
N SER A 79 2.77 10.82 -8.59
CA SER A 79 1.73 10.04 -9.26
C SER A 79 2.34 8.80 -9.89
N LEU A 80 1.83 7.64 -9.48
CA LEU A 80 2.28 6.32 -9.90
C LEU A 80 1.09 5.48 -10.33
N ASP A 81 1.25 4.71 -11.41
CA ASP A 81 0.31 3.67 -11.79
C ASP A 81 0.99 2.30 -11.65
N PHE A 82 0.36 1.39 -10.90
CA PHE A 82 0.79 0.00 -10.79
C PHE A 82 -0.07 -0.85 -11.72
N HIS A 83 0.56 -1.59 -12.61
CA HIS A 83 -0.12 -2.47 -13.56
C HIS A 83 -0.19 -3.92 -13.07
N TYR A 84 0.47 -4.23 -11.97
CA TYR A 84 0.48 -5.54 -11.34
C TYR A 84 0.57 -5.38 -9.83
N CYS A 85 -0.11 -6.26 -9.10
CA CYS A 85 -0.05 -6.28 -7.64
C CYS A 85 0.22 -7.70 -7.14
N PRO A 86 1.43 -7.97 -6.63
CA PRO A 86 1.74 -9.28 -6.07
C PRO A 86 0.93 -9.62 -4.83
N LEU A 87 0.42 -8.63 -4.10
CA LEU A 87 -0.45 -8.87 -2.94
C LEU A 87 -1.78 -9.46 -3.40
N VAL A 88 -2.42 -8.86 -4.39
CA VAL A 88 -3.67 -9.40 -4.99
C VAL A 88 -3.44 -10.82 -5.48
N LYS A 89 -2.32 -11.05 -6.17
CA LYS A 89 -1.97 -12.37 -6.68
C LYS A 89 -1.83 -13.39 -5.54
N GLY A 90 -1.18 -13.01 -4.45
CA GLY A 90 -1.05 -13.87 -3.27
C GLY A 90 -2.41 -14.23 -2.67
N TRP A 91 -3.30 -13.27 -2.54
CA TRP A 91 -4.65 -13.51 -2.02
C TRP A 91 -5.47 -14.39 -2.96
N GLN A 92 -5.35 -14.22 -4.28
CA GLN A 92 -5.99 -15.10 -5.26
C GLN A 92 -5.51 -16.54 -5.11
N LYS A 93 -4.20 -16.74 -4.98
CA LYS A 93 -3.61 -18.07 -4.76
C LYS A 93 -4.06 -18.71 -3.46
N ALA A 94 -4.33 -17.92 -2.42
CA ALA A 94 -4.83 -18.39 -1.14
C ALA A 94 -6.32 -18.71 -1.17
N GLY A 95 -7.02 -18.46 -2.28
CA GLY A 95 -8.44 -18.78 -2.44
C GLY A 95 -9.39 -17.69 -1.97
N CYS A 96 -8.91 -16.47 -1.75
CA CYS A 96 -9.76 -15.35 -1.34
C CYS A 96 -10.77 -14.98 -2.44
N THR A 97 -11.99 -14.61 -2.02
CA THR A 97 -12.99 -14.05 -2.93
C THR A 97 -12.62 -12.63 -3.33
N ASP A 98 -13.23 -12.12 -4.40
CA ASP A 98 -13.02 -10.73 -4.82
C ASP A 98 -13.39 -9.73 -3.72
N GLU A 99 -14.45 -10.00 -2.96
CA GLU A 99 -14.87 -9.18 -1.83
C GLU A 99 -13.82 -9.18 -0.71
N GLU A 100 -13.27 -10.34 -0.38
CA GLU A 100 -12.20 -10.47 0.62
C GLU A 100 -10.94 -9.73 0.17
N ILE A 101 -10.58 -9.85 -1.10
CA ILE A 101 -9.40 -9.15 -1.68
C ILE A 101 -9.57 -7.63 -1.57
N ALA A 102 -10.77 -7.11 -1.88
CA ALA A 102 -11.04 -5.67 -1.73
C ALA A 102 -10.87 -5.21 -0.28
N LYS A 103 -11.38 -5.97 0.68
CA LYS A 103 -11.23 -5.67 2.12
C LYS A 103 -9.77 -5.70 2.56
N LEU A 104 -9.03 -6.72 2.14
CA LEU A 104 -7.61 -6.87 2.47
C LEU A 104 -6.78 -5.74 1.87
N CYS A 105 -7.10 -5.31 0.65
CA CYS A 105 -6.44 -4.18 0.02
C CYS A 105 -6.68 -2.88 0.80
N ASP A 106 -7.90 -2.61 1.23
CA ASP A 106 -8.22 -1.43 2.05
C ASP A 106 -7.37 -1.41 3.33
N ILE A 107 -7.21 -2.56 3.98
CA ILE A 107 -6.35 -2.69 5.17
C ILE A 107 -4.88 -2.47 4.82
N ALA A 108 -4.39 -3.10 3.76
CA ALA A 108 -3.00 -2.98 3.32
C ALA A 108 -2.67 -1.52 2.97
N MET A 109 -3.59 -0.80 2.34
CA MET A 109 -3.40 0.61 1.98
C MET A 109 -3.28 1.53 3.20
N CYS A 110 -3.73 1.12 4.38
CA CYS A 110 -3.48 1.88 5.61
C CYS A 110 -1.99 2.08 5.85
N GLY A 111 -1.15 1.13 5.41
CA GLY A 111 0.31 1.26 5.46
C GLY A 111 0.81 2.40 4.57
N ASP A 112 0.33 2.46 3.35
CA ASP A 112 0.71 3.52 2.40
C ASP A 112 0.22 4.88 2.86
N HIS A 113 -0.96 4.96 3.45
CA HIS A 113 -1.46 6.19 4.09
C HIS A 113 -0.56 6.60 5.25
N GLY A 114 -0.10 5.65 6.07
CA GLY A 114 0.83 5.91 7.16
C GLY A 114 2.18 6.42 6.68
N ILE A 115 2.71 5.85 5.61
CA ILE A 115 3.95 6.33 4.98
C ILE A 115 3.75 7.76 4.48
N GLY A 116 2.67 8.01 3.74
CA GLY A 116 2.34 9.34 3.22
C GLY A 116 2.26 10.40 4.31
N ALA A 117 1.69 10.07 5.46
CA ALA A 117 1.59 10.98 6.60
C ALA A 117 2.97 11.43 7.10
N CYS A 118 3.98 10.55 7.05
CA CYS A 118 5.35 10.89 7.43
C CYS A 118 6.00 11.92 6.48
N TYR A 119 5.46 12.08 5.28
CA TYR A 119 5.90 13.05 4.28
C TYR A 119 4.97 14.27 4.22
N ASP A 120 4.15 14.47 5.23
CA ASP A 120 3.15 15.57 5.29
C ASP A 120 2.28 15.59 4.03
N SER A 121 1.86 14.41 3.58
CA SER A 121 1.10 14.22 2.36
C SER A 121 -0.15 13.40 2.58
N VAL A 122 -1.06 13.50 1.62
CA VAL A 122 -2.27 12.69 1.53
C VAL A 122 -2.16 11.79 0.32
N LEU A 123 -2.58 10.54 0.46
CA LEU A 123 -2.64 9.57 -0.63
C LEU A 123 -4.10 9.39 -1.06
N GLU A 124 -4.33 9.52 -2.36
CA GLU A 124 -5.59 9.16 -2.99
C GLU A 124 -5.38 7.95 -3.91
N LEU A 125 -6.38 7.07 -3.98
CA LEU A 125 -6.34 5.87 -4.79
C LEU A 125 -7.62 5.79 -5.65
N PRO A 126 -7.73 6.60 -6.73
CA PRO A 126 -8.95 6.64 -7.55
C PRO A 126 -9.22 5.36 -8.33
N LYS A 127 -8.20 4.53 -8.57
CA LYS A 127 -8.35 3.21 -9.20
C LYS A 127 -7.56 2.17 -8.41
N CYS A 128 -8.07 0.95 -8.36
CA CYS A 128 -7.48 -0.12 -7.56
C CYS A 128 -7.70 -1.49 -8.22
N ILE A 129 -6.63 -2.22 -8.46
CA ILE A 129 -6.66 -3.58 -9.05
C ILE A 129 -7.52 -4.52 -8.20
N ALA A 130 -7.42 -4.43 -6.88
CA ALA A 130 -8.19 -5.25 -5.95
C ALA A 130 -9.71 -5.02 -6.07
N LYS A 131 -10.15 -3.93 -6.66
CA LYS A 131 -11.55 -3.55 -6.85
C LYS A 131 -12.02 -3.69 -8.30
N GLY A 132 -11.20 -4.33 -9.15
CA GLY A 132 -11.55 -4.64 -10.52
C GLY A 132 -11.01 -3.68 -11.58
N ASP A 133 -10.28 -2.64 -11.17
CA ASP A 133 -9.64 -1.74 -12.13
C ASP A 133 -8.39 -2.40 -12.74
N ASP A 134 -7.97 -1.91 -13.89
CA ASP A 134 -6.80 -2.41 -14.60
C ASP A 134 -5.47 -1.92 -14.01
N VAL A 135 -5.51 -0.85 -13.21
CA VAL A 135 -4.34 -0.29 -12.54
C VAL A 135 -4.69 0.13 -11.10
N CYS A 136 -3.65 0.22 -10.26
CA CYS A 136 -3.71 0.98 -9.01
C CYS A 136 -3.12 2.36 -9.27
N ALA A 137 -3.93 3.40 -9.11
CA ALA A 137 -3.52 4.77 -9.33
C ALA A 137 -3.20 5.43 -8.00
N LEU A 138 -1.91 5.50 -7.64
CA LEU A 138 -1.45 6.14 -6.39
C LEU A 138 -1.15 7.60 -6.64
N ARG A 139 -1.79 8.47 -5.88
CA ARG A 139 -1.66 9.93 -6.03
C ARG A 139 -1.32 10.54 -4.67
N TYR A 140 -0.02 10.74 -4.42
CA TYR A 140 0.46 11.46 -3.24
C TYR A 140 0.50 12.95 -3.54
N LYS A 141 0.04 13.75 -2.58
CA LYS A 141 0.02 15.20 -2.68
C LYS A 141 0.35 15.82 -1.33
N LYS A 142 1.22 16.81 -1.28
CA LYS A 142 1.50 17.56 -0.05
C LYS A 142 0.22 18.24 0.47
N LYS A 143 0.10 18.27 1.79
CA LYS A 143 -0.97 19.01 2.46
C LYS A 143 -0.81 20.52 2.26
#